data_de02f022b793e069c4d90458c4598534
#
_entry.id   de02f022b793e069c4d90458c4598534
#
_cell.length_a   1.000
_cell.length_b   1.000
_cell.length_c   1.000
_cell.angle_alpha   90.00
_cell.angle_beta   90.00
_cell.angle_gamma   90.00
#
_symmetry.space_group_name_H-M   'P 1'
#
loop_
_entity.id
_entity.type
_entity.pdbx_description
1 polymer ?
#
loop_
_entity_poly.entity_id
_entity_poly.type
_entity_poly.pdbx_seq_one_letter_code
_entity_poly.pdbx_strand_id
1 'polypeptide(L)'
;STVSLISLNLTFHTVYDEKGNPVITREFINDIYAQASKGAQKDLLVFSEQQNVSSDIIGCRAAVVIEGLENHTRTGFLRFGAETLRRYASCVEGDMNIPVTHVKIFGWYDNEFGCYVNCMGRLAKYIGKNLQ
;
A
#
# COMPACT_ATOMS: atom_id res chain seq x y z
N SER A 1 1.25 19.65 13.93
CA SER A 1 0.62 18.95 12.79
C SER A 1 -0.15 17.74 13.29
N THR A 2 -1.46 17.76 13.15
CA THR A 2 -2.37 16.68 13.60
C THR A 2 -2.47 15.52 12.61
N VAL A 3 -1.99 15.70 11.39
CA VAL A 3 -2.13 14.75 10.28
C VAL A 3 -0.77 14.33 9.74
N SER A 4 -0.62 13.05 9.43
CA SER A 4 0.59 12.49 8.83
C SER A 4 0.29 11.78 7.53
N LEU A 5 1.27 11.77 6.63
CA LEU A 5 1.27 11.02 5.39
C LEU A 5 2.27 9.87 5.48
N ILE A 6 1.82 8.68 5.17
CA ILE A 6 2.65 7.48 5.03
C ILE A 6 2.92 7.25 3.54
N SER A 7 4.15 6.90 3.22
CA SER A 7 4.53 6.34 1.92
C SER A 7 5.00 4.90 2.09
N LEU A 8 4.18 3.96 1.66
CA LEU A 8 4.51 2.54 1.66
C LEU A 8 5.15 2.18 0.32
N ASN A 9 6.33 1.59 0.37
CA ASN A 9 7.07 1.16 -0.81
C ASN A 9 7.18 -0.37 -0.81
N LEU A 10 6.71 -1.00 -1.87
CA LEU A 10 6.72 -2.45 -2.07
C LEU A 10 7.41 -2.78 -3.37
N THR A 11 8.09 -3.91 -3.41
CA THR A 11 8.69 -4.43 -4.64
C THR A 11 8.25 -5.88 -4.81
N PHE A 12 7.66 -6.17 -5.95
CA PHE A 12 7.16 -7.48 -6.33
C PHE A 12 7.96 -8.02 -7.51
N HIS A 13 8.09 -9.33 -7.60
CA HIS A 13 8.43 -9.96 -8.87
C HIS A 13 7.33 -9.62 -9.89
N THR A 14 7.70 -9.17 -11.08
CA THR A 14 6.71 -8.80 -12.09
C THR A 14 6.03 -10.04 -12.64
N VAL A 15 4.71 -10.07 -12.57
CA VAL A 15 3.85 -11.03 -13.26
C VAL A 15 3.32 -10.33 -14.50
N TYR A 16 3.37 -11.01 -15.64
CA TYR A 16 2.86 -10.52 -16.92
C TYR A 16 1.57 -11.25 -17.29
N ASP A 17 0.65 -10.55 -17.93
CA ASP A 17 -0.53 -11.13 -18.56
C ASP A 17 -0.16 -11.85 -19.87
N GLU A 18 -1.15 -12.46 -20.52
CA GLU A 18 -0.98 -13.16 -21.81
C GLU A 18 -0.52 -12.23 -22.95
N LYS A 19 -0.69 -10.92 -22.79
CA LYS A 19 -0.28 -9.89 -23.75
C LYS A 19 1.09 -9.30 -23.45
N GLY A 20 1.75 -9.73 -22.37
CA GLY A 20 3.04 -9.25 -21.94
C GLY A 20 2.99 -7.93 -21.13
N ASN A 21 1.83 -7.51 -20.62
CA ASN A 21 1.72 -6.34 -19.78
C ASN A 21 1.87 -6.72 -18.28
N PRO A 22 2.50 -5.87 -17.45
CA PRO A 22 2.55 -6.10 -16.03
C PRO A 22 1.14 -6.12 -15.42
N VAL A 23 0.84 -7.14 -14.63
CA VAL A 23 -0.47 -7.30 -13.97
C VAL A 23 -0.64 -6.30 -12.83
N ILE A 24 0.45 -6.02 -12.08
CA ILE A 24 0.41 -5.07 -10.96
C ILE A 24 0.54 -3.66 -11.51
N THR A 25 -0.58 -3.00 -11.72
CA THR A 25 -0.69 -1.61 -12.16
C THR A 25 -1.26 -0.71 -11.06
N ARG A 26 -1.20 0.60 -11.25
CA ARG A 26 -1.85 1.56 -10.33
C ARG A 26 -3.35 1.28 -10.23
N GLU A 27 -3.99 1.04 -11.34
CA GLU A 27 -5.41 0.73 -11.44
C GLU A 27 -5.75 -0.53 -10.66
N PHE A 28 -4.97 -1.59 -10.83
CA PHE A 28 -5.13 -2.84 -10.08
C PHE A 28 -5.01 -2.63 -8.55
N ILE A 29 -4.00 -1.87 -8.10
CA ILE A 29 -3.83 -1.55 -6.68
C ILE A 29 -4.97 -0.68 -6.16
N ASN A 30 -5.38 0.33 -6.92
CA ASN A 30 -6.48 1.22 -6.53
C ASN A 30 -7.80 0.47 -6.43
N ASP A 31 -8.08 -0.47 -7.34
CA ASP A 31 -9.28 -1.32 -7.28
C ASP A 31 -9.33 -2.16 -6.01
N ILE A 32 -8.20 -2.73 -5.59
CA ILE A 32 -8.11 -3.49 -4.33
C ILE A 32 -8.51 -2.61 -3.15
N TYR A 33 -7.95 -1.39 -3.06
CA TYR A 33 -8.28 -0.47 -1.97
C TYR A 33 -9.71 0.05 -2.04
N ALA A 34 -10.20 0.36 -3.25
CA ALA A 34 -11.58 0.80 -3.45
C ALA A 34 -12.59 -0.28 -3.04
N GLN A 35 -12.33 -1.55 -3.36
CA GLN A 35 -13.16 -2.67 -2.93
C GLN A 35 -13.08 -2.89 -1.41
N ALA A 36 -11.88 -2.86 -0.84
CA ALA A 36 -11.68 -3.01 0.59
C ALA A 36 -12.40 -1.93 1.40
N SER A 37 -12.37 -0.67 0.92
CA SER A 37 -13.04 0.47 1.56
C SER A 37 -14.57 0.35 1.58
N LYS A 38 -15.15 -0.41 0.66
CA LYS A 38 -16.60 -0.69 0.58
C LYS A 38 -17.00 -2.00 1.27
N GLY A 39 -16.02 -2.88 1.49
CA GLY A 39 -16.19 -4.23 2.03
C GLY A 39 -15.83 -4.36 3.51
N ALA A 40 -15.02 -5.37 3.82
CA ALA A 40 -14.66 -5.73 5.19
C ALA A 40 -13.87 -4.64 5.95
N GLN A 41 -13.21 -3.73 5.24
CA GLN A 41 -12.42 -2.65 5.83
C GLN A 41 -13.12 -1.28 5.82
N LYS A 42 -14.40 -1.23 5.48
CA LYS A 42 -15.11 0.02 5.21
C LYS A 42 -15.06 1.07 6.33
N ASP A 43 -14.95 0.65 7.57
CA ASP A 43 -14.86 1.58 8.72
C ASP A 43 -13.42 1.89 9.14
N LEU A 44 -12.44 1.20 8.58
CA LEU A 44 -11.03 1.35 8.88
C LEU A 44 -10.26 2.01 7.74
N LEU A 45 -10.74 1.85 6.51
CA LEU A 45 -10.08 2.34 5.30
C LEU A 45 -11.04 3.19 4.48
N VAL A 46 -10.57 4.36 4.08
CA VAL A 46 -11.19 5.21 3.06
C VAL A 46 -10.28 5.22 1.84
N PHE A 47 -10.85 5.07 0.65
CA PHE A 47 -10.15 5.26 -0.61
C PHE A 47 -10.61 6.56 -1.24
N SER A 48 -9.69 7.46 -1.53
CA SER A 48 -9.94 8.76 -2.14
C SER A 48 -9.42 8.80 -3.57
N GLU A 49 -10.26 9.24 -4.49
CA GLU A 49 -9.90 9.56 -5.87
C GLU A 49 -9.70 11.06 -6.08
N GLN A 50 -9.65 11.82 -4.99
CA GLN A 50 -9.40 13.26 -5.00
C GLN A 50 -8.02 13.52 -4.42
N GLN A 51 -7.40 14.61 -4.85
CA GLN A 51 -6.18 15.09 -4.22
C GLN A 51 -6.55 15.73 -2.87
N ASN A 52 -6.06 15.15 -1.79
CA ASN A 52 -6.32 15.64 -0.44
C ASN A 52 -5.15 16.47 0.06
N VAL A 53 -5.46 17.38 0.96
CA VAL A 53 -4.48 18.10 1.78
C VAL A 53 -4.72 17.76 3.25
N SER A 54 -3.75 18.07 4.11
CA SER A 54 -3.82 17.70 5.53
C SER A 54 -5.10 18.17 6.25
N SER A 55 -5.64 19.33 5.87
CA SER A 55 -6.89 19.85 6.45
C SER A 55 -8.12 18.98 6.15
N ASP A 56 -8.13 18.27 5.04
CA ASP A 56 -9.26 17.41 4.64
C ASP A 56 -9.33 16.13 5.48
N ILE A 57 -8.22 15.78 6.12
CA ILE A 57 -8.08 14.55 6.88
C ILE A 57 -8.38 14.75 8.37
N ILE A 58 -8.37 15.98 8.86
CA ILE A 58 -8.62 16.29 10.27
C ILE A 58 -10.01 15.80 10.67
N GLY A 59 -10.06 14.98 11.74
CA GLY A 59 -11.30 14.38 12.22
C GLY A 59 -11.79 13.16 11.44
N CYS A 60 -11.06 12.71 10.42
CA CYS A 60 -11.39 11.48 9.70
C CYS A 60 -11.31 10.28 10.66
N ARG A 61 -12.39 9.53 10.78
CA ARG A 61 -12.50 8.39 11.72
C ARG A 61 -11.84 7.12 11.21
N ALA A 62 -11.54 7.04 9.93
CA ALA A 62 -10.85 5.88 9.35
C ALA A 62 -9.41 5.78 9.87
N ALA A 63 -8.89 4.58 9.95
CA ALA A 63 -7.50 4.35 10.32
C ALA A 63 -6.53 4.90 9.28
N VAL A 64 -6.94 4.89 8.01
CA VAL A 64 -6.16 5.44 6.90
C VAL A 64 -7.07 5.90 5.76
N VAL A 65 -6.68 6.98 5.09
CA VAL A 65 -7.25 7.44 3.82
C VAL A 65 -6.20 7.21 2.74
N ILE A 66 -6.45 6.25 1.85
CA ILE A 66 -5.55 5.94 0.74
C ILE A 66 -5.74 6.97 -0.38
N GLU A 67 -4.63 7.52 -0.84
CA GLU A 67 -4.56 8.57 -1.87
C GLU A 67 -4.42 7.93 -3.25
N GLY A 68 -5.53 7.62 -3.90
CA GLY A 68 -5.55 6.87 -5.16
C GLY A 68 -4.87 7.59 -6.33
N LEU A 69 -4.91 8.93 -6.37
CA LEU A 69 -4.26 9.72 -7.41
C LEU A 69 -2.73 9.70 -7.31
N GLU A 70 -2.20 9.64 -6.10
CA GLU A 70 -0.77 9.67 -5.85
C GLU A 70 -0.12 8.27 -5.88
N ASN A 71 -0.92 7.21 -5.77
CA ASN A 71 -0.43 5.85 -5.90
C ASN A 71 0.18 5.64 -7.28
N HIS A 72 1.31 4.97 -7.35
CA HIS A 72 1.92 4.64 -8.64
C HIS A 72 2.69 3.34 -8.61
N THR A 73 2.86 2.78 -9.79
CA THR A 73 3.64 1.57 -10.05
C THR A 73 4.69 1.84 -11.11
N ARG A 74 5.82 1.18 -11.00
CA ARG A 74 6.87 1.21 -12.01
C ARG A 74 7.47 -0.17 -12.17
N THR A 75 7.45 -0.69 -13.40
CA THR A 75 8.09 -1.94 -13.75
C THR A 75 9.47 -1.68 -14.35
N GLY A 76 10.43 -2.49 -13.97
CA GLY A 76 11.80 -2.43 -14.42
C GLY A 76 12.52 -3.75 -14.19
N PHE A 77 13.86 -3.74 -14.34
CA PHE A 77 14.69 -4.91 -14.13
C PHE A 77 15.75 -4.63 -13.07
N LEU A 78 15.90 -5.56 -12.13
CA LEU A 78 17.09 -5.65 -11.29
C LEU A 78 18.13 -6.50 -11.99
N ARG A 79 19.26 -5.90 -12.30
CA ARG A 79 20.39 -6.59 -12.94
C ARG A 79 21.37 -7.03 -11.86
N PHE A 80 21.69 -8.30 -11.85
CA PHE A 80 22.74 -8.90 -11.04
C PHE A 80 23.87 -9.39 -11.96
N GLY A 81 25.06 -8.86 -11.77
CA GLY A 81 26.26 -9.33 -12.49
C GLY A 81 26.63 -10.75 -12.08
N ALA A 82 27.15 -11.53 -13.02
CA ALA A 82 27.58 -12.92 -12.79
C ALA A 82 28.57 -13.05 -11.61
N GLU A 83 29.47 -12.09 -11.45
CA GLU A 83 30.42 -12.08 -10.34
C GLU A 83 29.74 -12.02 -8.97
N THR A 84 28.73 -11.17 -8.84
CA THR A 84 27.95 -11.06 -7.59
C THR A 84 27.19 -12.35 -7.33
N LEU A 85 26.56 -12.91 -8.35
CA LEU A 85 25.74 -14.14 -8.24
C LEU A 85 26.59 -15.36 -7.87
N ARG A 86 27.83 -15.48 -8.39
CA ARG A 86 28.75 -16.58 -8.06
C ARG A 86 29.14 -16.64 -6.57
N ARG A 87 28.96 -15.55 -5.82
CA ARG A 87 29.16 -15.55 -4.35
C ARG A 87 28.09 -16.35 -3.61
N TYR A 88 26.92 -16.54 -4.25
CA TYR A 88 25.77 -17.21 -3.66
C TYR A 88 25.45 -18.55 -4.34
N ALA A 89 25.79 -18.67 -5.62
CA ALA A 89 25.55 -19.89 -6.39
C ALA A 89 26.68 -20.07 -7.43
N SER A 90 27.54 -21.06 -7.26
CA SER A 90 28.71 -21.33 -8.10
C SER A 90 28.41 -21.71 -9.55
N CYS A 91 27.16 -22.13 -9.85
CA CYS A 91 26.74 -22.59 -11.17
C CYS A 91 26.21 -21.47 -12.10
N VAL A 92 26.33 -20.19 -11.71
CA VAL A 92 25.83 -19.08 -12.53
C VAL A 92 26.83 -18.70 -13.62
N GLU A 93 26.41 -18.84 -14.88
CA GLU A 93 27.24 -18.60 -16.05
C GLU A 93 27.18 -17.17 -16.60
N GLY A 94 26.14 -16.38 -16.24
CA GLY A 94 25.92 -15.04 -16.81
C GLY A 94 25.22 -14.07 -15.88
N ASP A 95 25.04 -12.85 -16.37
CA ASP A 95 24.24 -11.84 -15.69
C ASP A 95 22.75 -12.25 -15.66
N MET A 96 22.07 -11.91 -14.57
CA MET A 96 20.65 -12.17 -14.41
C MET A 96 19.86 -10.85 -14.34
N ASN A 97 18.78 -10.78 -15.10
CA ASN A 97 17.82 -9.69 -15.05
C ASN A 97 16.51 -10.20 -14.48
N ILE A 98 16.13 -9.67 -13.31
CA ILE A 98 14.89 -10.06 -12.64
C ILE A 98 13.89 -8.93 -12.87
N PRO A 99 12.73 -9.20 -13.53
CA PRO A 99 11.69 -8.22 -13.68
C PRO A 99 11.02 -7.94 -12.35
N VAL A 100 10.93 -6.68 -11.98
CA VAL A 100 10.31 -6.24 -10.73
C VAL A 100 9.31 -5.11 -10.98
N THR A 101 8.23 -5.10 -10.23
CA THR A 101 7.27 -4.00 -10.17
C THR A 101 7.37 -3.35 -8.79
N HIS A 102 7.79 -2.09 -8.79
CA HIS A 102 7.79 -1.25 -7.61
C HIS A 102 6.45 -0.54 -7.48
N VAL A 103 5.84 -0.63 -6.31
CA VAL A 103 4.55 -0.02 -5.98
C VAL A 103 4.78 1.00 -4.87
N LYS A 104 4.24 2.18 -5.05
CA LYS A 104 4.24 3.22 -4.02
C LYS A 104 2.80 3.61 -3.71
N ILE A 105 2.45 3.52 -2.43
CA ILE A 105 1.11 3.78 -1.92
C ILE A 105 1.20 4.88 -0.89
N PHE A 106 0.31 5.85 -1.00
CA PHE A 106 0.21 6.95 -0.06
C PHE A 106 -1.06 6.84 0.78
N GLY A 107 -0.90 7.07 2.07
CA GLY A 107 -2.01 7.03 3.02
C GLY A 107 -1.91 8.14 4.05
N TRP A 108 -3.00 8.87 4.23
CA TRP A 108 -3.16 9.89 5.25
C TRP A 108 -3.76 9.31 6.52
N TYR A 109 -3.39 9.81 7.67
CA TYR A 109 -4.07 9.51 8.93
C TYR A 109 -4.00 10.69 9.90
N ASP A 110 -5.07 10.84 10.68
CA ASP A 110 -5.15 11.83 11.75
C ASP A 110 -4.56 11.26 13.05
N ASN A 111 -3.56 11.94 13.60
CA ASN A 111 -2.86 11.51 14.81
C ASN A 111 -3.63 11.77 16.11
N GLU A 112 -4.60 12.70 16.12
CA GLU A 112 -5.18 13.23 17.36
C GLU A 112 -6.68 12.99 17.45
N PHE A 113 -7.46 13.47 16.48
CA PHE A 113 -8.91 13.56 16.61
C PHE A 113 -9.66 12.44 15.90
N GLY A 114 -9.03 11.71 14.97
CA GLY A 114 -9.69 10.71 14.13
C GLY A 114 -9.23 9.30 14.43
N CYS A 115 -8.33 8.82 13.62
CA CYS A 115 -7.89 7.43 13.49
C CYS A 115 -7.66 6.71 14.82
N TYR A 116 -6.69 7.14 15.62
CA TYR A 116 -6.32 6.43 16.84
C TYR A 116 -7.41 6.45 17.91
N VAL A 117 -7.96 7.63 18.17
CA VAL A 117 -9.02 7.79 19.21
C VAL A 117 -10.24 6.96 18.85
N ASN A 118 -10.66 7.00 17.59
CA ASN A 118 -11.81 6.23 17.12
C ASN A 118 -11.54 4.72 17.16
N CYS A 119 -10.37 4.26 16.68
CA CYS A 119 -10.02 2.84 16.69
C CYS A 119 -9.86 2.30 18.12
N MET A 120 -9.24 3.04 19.02
CA MET A 120 -9.13 2.67 20.43
C MET A 120 -10.48 2.61 21.12
N GLY A 121 -11.37 3.57 20.87
CA GLY A 121 -12.73 3.55 21.39
C GLY A 121 -13.55 2.35 20.90
N ARG A 122 -13.39 1.98 19.62
CA ARG A 122 -14.02 0.77 19.05
C ARG A 122 -13.48 -0.50 19.66
N LEU A 123 -12.16 -0.59 19.86
CA LEU A 123 -11.53 -1.75 20.52
C LEU A 123 -12.00 -1.88 21.97
N ALA A 124 -12.01 -0.81 22.75
CA ALA A 124 -12.50 -0.82 24.13
C ALA A 124 -13.96 -1.28 24.22
N LYS A 125 -14.80 -0.78 23.30
CA LYS A 125 -16.21 -1.21 23.20
C LYS A 125 -16.35 -2.70 22.84
N TYR A 126 -15.52 -3.18 21.94
CA TYR A 126 -15.49 -4.59 21.53
C TYR A 126 -15.10 -5.48 22.72
N ILE A 127 -14.00 -5.14 23.41
CA ILE A 127 -13.54 -5.86 24.61
C ILE A 127 -14.63 -5.89 25.68
N GLY A 128 -15.23 -4.72 26.02
CA GLY A 128 -16.27 -4.63 27.04
C GLY A 128 -17.53 -5.46 26.73
N LYS A 129 -17.84 -5.69 25.45
CA LYS A 129 -18.96 -6.56 25.05
C LYS A 129 -18.64 -8.06 25.10
N ASN A 130 -17.37 -8.44 25.05
CA ASN A 130 -16.95 -9.85 24.96
C ASN A 130 -16.31 -10.37 26.28
N LEU A 131 -16.20 -9.52 27.29
CA LEU A 131 -15.77 -9.92 28.65
C LEU A 131 -16.93 -10.32 29.56
N GLN A 132 -18.16 -10.32 29.07
CA GLN A 132 -19.34 -10.85 29.75
C GLN A 132 -19.63 -12.28 29.27
#